data_652550144953e2a90d6c10d043529604
#
_entry.id   652550144953e2a90d6c10d043529604
#
_cell.length_a   1.000
_cell.length_b   1.000
_cell.length_c   1.000
_cell.angle_alpha   90.00
_cell.angle_beta   90.00
_cell.angle_gamma   90.00
#
_symmetry.space_group_name_H-M   'P 1'
#
loop_
_entity.id
_entity.type
_entity.pdbx_description
1 polymer ?
#
loop_
_entity_poly.entity_id
_entity_poly.type
_entity_poly.pdbx_seq_one_letter_code
_entity_poly.pdbx_strand_id
1 'polypeptide(L)' 'MPCNTKIAEEINILARYNLKTTQEGLKIHSSAESTVIEAAQRLFDKDLITQADGGYLTPLGRKAAEHAQNLLLIIKG' A
#
# COMPACT_ATOMS: atom_id res chain seq x y z
N MET A 1 -14.69 10.28 -10.50
CA MET A 1 -14.82 8.96 -9.91
C MET A 1 -13.70 8.69 -8.95
N PRO A 2 -14.02 8.48 -7.73
CA PRO A 2 -13.02 8.44 -6.70
C PRO A 2 -12.15 7.19 -6.73
N CYS A 3 -12.68 6.04 -7.10
CA CYS A 3 -11.91 4.81 -6.95
C CYS A 3 -12.03 3.94 -8.20
N ASN A 4 -10.91 3.71 -8.86
CA ASN A 4 -10.81 2.79 -9.98
C ASN A 4 -9.99 1.57 -9.58
N THR A 5 -9.83 0.61 -10.50
CA THR A 5 -9.07 -0.61 -10.23
C THR A 5 -7.65 -0.33 -9.78
N LYS A 6 -6.99 0.66 -10.38
CA LYS A 6 -5.61 1.00 -10.02
C LYS A 6 -5.51 1.50 -8.59
N ILE A 7 -6.42 2.37 -8.17
CA ILE A 7 -6.43 2.87 -6.80
C ILE A 7 -6.77 1.75 -5.82
N ALA A 8 -7.70 0.87 -6.17
CA ALA A 8 -8.04 -0.27 -5.33
C ALA A 8 -6.82 -1.16 -5.08
N GLU A 9 -5.99 -1.36 -6.09
CA GLU A 9 -4.77 -2.15 -5.93
C GLU A 9 -3.75 -1.47 -5.04
N GLU A 10 -3.65 -0.14 -5.12
CA GLU A 10 -2.79 0.61 -4.21
C GLU A 10 -3.29 0.50 -2.77
N ILE A 11 -4.60 0.60 -2.56
CA ILE A 11 -5.20 0.44 -1.24
C ILE A 11 -4.92 -0.96 -0.69
N ASN A 12 -5.01 -1.98 -1.53
CA ASN A 12 -4.73 -3.36 -1.12
C ASN A 12 -3.30 -3.55 -0.65
N ILE A 13 -2.34 -2.91 -1.31
CA ILE A 13 -0.94 -2.97 -0.88
C ILE A 13 -0.77 -2.28 0.47
N LEU A 14 -1.33 -1.08 0.62
CA LEU A 14 -1.25 -0.35 1.90
C LEU A 14 -1.88 -1.15 3.04
N ALA A 15 -2.91 -1.95 2.74
CA ALA A 15 -3.57 -2.76 3.74
C ALA A 15 -2.72 -3.92 4.25
N ARG A 16 -1.65 -4.29 3.55
CA ARG A 16 -0.76 -5.38 3.96
C ARG A 16 0.24 -4.96 5.04
N TYR A 17 0.47 -3.67 5.22
CA TYR A 17 1.46 -3.21 6.19
C TYR A 17 0.94 -3.38 7.61
N ASN A 18 1.87 -3.76 8.51
CA ASN A 18 1.58 -3.85 9.93
C ASN A 18 1.82 -2.49 10.57
N LEU A 19 0.75 -1.79 10.93
CA LEU A 19 0.84 -0.44 11.49
C LEU A 19 1.22 -0.43 12.97
N LYS A 20 1.33 -1.61 13.59
CA LYS A 20 1.73 -1.69 14.99
C LYS A 20 3.23 -1.57 15.18
N THR A 21 4.00 -1.63 14.10
CA THR A 21 5.46 -1.50 14.16
C THR A 21 5.96 -0.69 12.97
N THR A 22 7.10 -0.03 13.15
CA THR A 22 7.79 0.68 12.06
C THR A 22 8.94 -0.14 11.51
N GLN A 23 9.18 -1.33 12.06
CA GLN A 23 10.35 -2.14 11.73
C GLN A 23 10.04 -3.29 10.77
N GLU A 24 8.79 -3.48 10.43
CA GLU A 24 8.38 -4.54 9.52
C GLU A 24 8.04 -3.94 8.16
N GLY A 25 8.83 -4.34 7.16
CA GLY A 25 8.62 -3.91 5.78
C GLY A 25 7.78 -4.90 5.00
N LEU A 26 7.53 -4.57 3.76
CA LEU A 26 6.82 -5.40 2.81
C LEU A 26 7.69 -5.64 1.59
N LYS A 27 7.62 -6.84 1.04
CA LYS A 27 8.35 -7.18 -0.19
C LYS A 27 7.36 -7.66 -1.25
N ILE A 28 7.34 -6.98 -2.37
CA ILE A 28 6.58 -7.42 -3.55
C ILE A 28 7.54 -8.20 -4.43
N HIS A 29 7.31 -9.49 -4.57
CA HIS A 29 8.19 -10.34 -5.37
C HIS A 29 8.06 -10.03 -6.85
N SER A 30 9.14 -10.25 -7.60
CA SER A 30 9.15 -10.04 -9.05
C SER A 30 8.18 -10.99 -9.76
N SER A 31 7.79 -12.08 -9.10
CA SER A 31 6.82 -13.04 -9.65
C SER A 31 5.37 -12.65 -9.36
N ALA A 32 5.14 -11.56 -8.64
CA ALA A 32 3.78 -11.08 -8.38
C ALA A 32 3.11 -10.65 -9.69
N GLU A 33 1.79 -10.56 -9.66
CA GLU A 33 1.04 -10.10 -10.83
C GLU A 33 1.49 -8.70 -11.23
N SER A 34 1.48 -8.43 -12.53
CA SER A 34 1.94 -7.13 -13.03
C SER A 34 1.15 -5.97 -12.45
N THR A 35 -0.14 -6.16 -12.19
CA THR A 35 -0.99 -5.14 -11.60
C THR A 35 -0.51 -4.75 -10.20
N VAL A 36 -0.04 -5.73 -9.41
CA VAL A 36 0.50 -5.48 -8.07
C VAL A 36 1.83 -4.75 -8.15
N ILE A 37 2.72 -5.20 -9.05
CA ILE A 37 4.02 -4.58 -9.24
C ILE A 37 3.86 -3.11 -9.67
N GLU A 38 2.95 -2.85 -10.59
CA GLU A 38 2.69 -1.50 -11.07
C GLU A 38 2.10 -0.62 -9.98
N ALA A 39 1.20 -1.19 -9.16
CA ALA A 39 0.62 -0.44 -8.04
C ALA A 39 1.68 -0.05 -7.02
N ALA A 40 2.62 -0.96 -6.71
CA ALA A 40 3.72 -0.65 -5.81
C ALA A 40 4.61 0.47 -6.38
N GLN A 41 4.88 0.43 -7.68
CA GLN A 41 5.65 1.47 -8.32
C GLN A 41 4.96 2.84 -8.21
N ARG A 42 3.64 2.87 -8.39
CA ARG A 42 2.88 4.12 -8.24
C ARG A 42 2.93 4.65 -6.81
N LEU A 43 2.85 3.76 -5.82
CA LEU A 43 2.98 4.17 -4.42
C LEU A 43 4.35 4.75 -4.14
N PHE A 44 5.38 4.14 -4.69
CA PHE A 44 6.75 4.66 -4.57
C PHE A 44 6.87 6.04 -5.23
N ASP A 45 6.30 6.21 -6.42
CA ASP A 45 6.33 7.47 -7.14
C ASP A 45 5.62 8.60 -6.37
N LYS A 46 4.62 8.25 -5.57
CA LYS A 46 3.87 9.19 -4.73
C LYS A 46 4.51 9.42 -3.37
N ASP A 47 5.67 8.80 -3.13
CA ASP A 47 6.41 8.93 -1.86
C ASP A 47 5.64 8.35 -0.67
N LEU A 48 4.92 7.26 -0.90
CA LEU A 48 4.18 6.58 0.17
C LEU A 48 4.93 5.38 0.73
N ILE A 49 5.83 4.80 -0.06
CA ILE A 49 6.68 3.69 0.36
C ILE A 49 8.12 4.01 -0.04
N THR A 50 9.08 3.33 0.62
CA THR A 50 10.48 3.68 0.48
C THR A 50 11.18 3.01 -0.70
N GLN A 51 10.58 1.96 -1.27
CA GLN A 51 11.16 1.22 -2.39
C GLN A 51 10.07 0.84 -3.39
N ALA A 52 10.45 0.74 -4.66
CA ALA A 52 9.50 0.40 -5.72
C ALA A 52 8.87 -0.98 -5.52
N ASP A 53 9.55 -1.86 -4.81
CA ASP A 53 9.05 -3.21 -4.52
C ASP A 53 8.52 -3.35 -3.10
N GLY A 54 8.23 -2.24 -2.42
CA GLY A 54 7.67 -2.23 -1.08
C GLY A 54 8.51 -1.45 -0.10
N GLY A 55 9.32 -2.15 0.72
CA GLY A 55 10.09 -1.53 1.77
C GLY A 55 9.20 -1.11 2.93
N TYR A 56 9.40 0.11 3.40
CA TYR A 56 8.69 0.64 4.56
C TYR A 56 7.77 1.78 4.15
N LEU A 57 6.79 2.07 4.98
CA LEU A 57 5.94 3.24 4.78
C LEU A 57 6.71 4.51 5.12
N THR A 58 6.58 5.53 4.27
CA THR A 58 6.99 6.89 4.64
C THR A 58 6.00 7.44 5.66
N PRO A 59 6.29 8.59 6.31
CA PRO A 59 5.29 9.19 7.20
C PRO A 59 3.96 9.45 6.50
N LEU A 60 3.98 9.92 5.25
CA LEU A 60 2.77 10.11 4.47
C LEU A 60 2.09 8.79 4.16
N GLY A 61 2.90 7.78 3.79
CA GLY A 61 2.38 6.44 3.50
C GLY A 61 1.71 5.81 4.71
N ARG A 62 2.27 6.04 5.90
CA ARG A 62 1.67 5.51 7.12
C ARG A 62 0.29 6.12 7.35
N LYS A 63 0.16 7.42 7.14
CA LYS A 63 -1.13 8.10 7.25
C LYS A 63 -2.12 7.51 6.24
N ALA A 64 -1.70 7.33 5.00
CA ALA A 64 -2.55 6.74 3.97
C ALA A 64 -2.95 5.31 4.33
N ALA A 65 -2.02 4.51 4.85
CA ALA A 65 -2.30 3.13 5.23
C ALA A 65 -3.29 3.07 6.41
N GLU A 66 -3.17 3.99 7.36
CA GLU A 66 -4.13 4.07 8.46
C GLU A 66 -5.55 4.32 7.94
N HIS A 67 -5.71 5.26 7.02
CA HIS A 67 -7.02 5.52 6.41
C HIS A 67 -7.52 4.31 5.63
N ALA A 68 -6.65 3.68 4.85
CA ALA A 68 -7.04 2.53 4.05
C ALA A 68 -7.50 1.37 4.94
N GLN A 69 -6.75 1.06 5.98
CA GLN A 69 -7.09 -0.06 6.86
C GLN A 69 -8.35 0.21 7.67
N ASN A 70 -8.52 1.45 8.14
CA ASN A 70 -9.72 1.83 8.86
C ASN A 70 -10.95 1.75 7.96
N LEU A 71 -10.84 2.24 6.73
CA LEU A 71 -11.94 2.16 5.78
C LEU A 71 -12.34 0.71 5.50
N LEU A 72 -11.36 -0.15 5.27
CA LEU A 72 -11.62 -1.56 4.99
C LEU A 72 -12.26 -2.26 6.18
N LEU A 73 -11.85 -1.94 7.40
CA LEU A 73 -12.48 -2.48 8.60
C LEU A 73 -13.97 -2.10 8.67
N ILE A 74 -14.28 -0.86 8.38
CA ILE A 74 -15.67 -0.38 8.41
C ILE A 74 -16.49 -1.07 7.33
N ILE A 75 -15.95 -1.15 6.13
CA ILE A 75 -16.68 -1.74 4.99
C ILE A 75 -16.91 -3.22 5.18
N LYS A 76 -15.90 -3.93 5.66
CA LYS A 76 -16.00 -5.38 5.83
C LYS A 76 -16.78 -5.77 7.09
N GLY A 77 -16.97 -4.86 7.97
CA GLY A 77 -17.72 -5.07 9.18
C GLY A 77 -17.02 -5.85 10.22
#